data_92a99ae9b994d4783f398544ca56e32e
#
_entry.id   92a99ae9b994d4783f398544ca56e32e
#
_cell.length_a   1.000
_cell.length_b   1.000
_cell.length_c   1.000
_cell.angle_alpha   90.00
_cell.angle_beta   90.00
_cell.angle_gamma   90.00
#
_symmetry.space_group_name_H-M   'P 1'
#
loop_
_entity.id
_entity.type
_entity.pdbx_description
1 polymer ?
#
loop_
_entity_poly.entity_id
_entity_poly.type
_entity_poly.pdbx_seq_one_letter_code
_entity_poly.pdbx_strand_id
1 'polypeptide(L)'
;DIYEPEMVRWIFASYKSNAEFSVSFDLDVIKTYEDFDRQERLAFGVDQGNQKKVAMAKRVYEISSISEIPKEMPFQPAFRHLCNILQIHNGNLEKVREAYKDEIKNERDERRLQERSERALFWINNYAPEDFKFKINDKAPKVEMDDLQRGFLKELQAFLGEGWDSITTDKELHEKLYEMIHKVELQPSDAFTLLYGILISKEKGPKLAGFMRIIGKEKIASLLGDIL
;
A
#
# COMPACT_ATOMS: atom_id res chain seq x y z
N ASP A 1 -18.31 6.63 -6.93
CA ASP A 1 -16.98 7.15 -7.30
C ASP A 1 -15.84 6.61 -6.42
N ILE A 2 -16.05 6.33 -5.13
CA ILE A 2 -15.04 5.78 -4.21
C ILE A 2 -15.05 4.24 -4.22
N TYR A 3 -16.21 3.63 -4.25
CA TYR A 3 -16.37 2.17 -4.19
C TYR A 3 -16.72 1.59 -5.56
N GLU A 4 -16.25 0.37 -5.82
CA GLU A 4 -16.68 -0.44 -6.96
C GLU A 4 -18.20 -0.72 -6.84
N PRO A 5 -18.96 -0.84 -7.93
CA PRO A 5 -20.40 -1.05 -7.86
C PRO A 5 -20.81 -2.31 -7.06
N GLU A 6 -20.04 -3.38 -7.18
CA GLU A 6 -20.20 -4.61 -6.39
C GLU A 6 -20.03 -4.35 -4.90
N MET A 7 -19.06 -3.50 -4.53
CA MET A 7 -18.82 -3.13 -3.13
C MET A 7 -19.98 -2.34 -2.55
N VAL A 8 -20.57 -1.43 -3.32
CA VAL A 8 -21.76 -0.70 -2.87
C VAL A 8 -22.89 -1.67 -2.57
N ARG A 9 -23.18 -2.61 -3.48
CA ARG A 9 -24.19 -3.66 -3.23
C ARG A 9 -23.84 -4.55 -2.05
N TRP A 10 -22.57 -4.93 -1.92
CA TRP A 10 -22.07 -5.73 -0.81
C TRP A 10 -22.23 -5.04 0.54
N ILE A 11 -21.98 -3.74 0.65
CA ILE A 11 -22.19 -2.97 1.88
C ILE A 11 -23.65 -3.19 2.35
N PHE A 12 -24.62 -2.95 1.47
CA PHE A 12 -26.03 -3.12 1.82
C PHE A 12 -26.41 -4.59 2.08
N ALA A 13 -25.88 -5.53 1.30
CA ALA A 13 -26.17 -6.96 1.46
C ALA A 13 -25.56 -7.58 2.72
N SER A 14 -24.52 -6.99 3.27
CA SER A 14 -23.79 -7.49 4.45
C SER A 14 -24.46 -7.14 5.77
N TYR A 15 -25.33 -6.12 5.79
CA TYR A 15 -26.04 -5.72 6.99
C TYR A 15 -27.43 -6.37 7.07
N LYS A 16 -27.92 -6.55 8.31
CA LYS A 16 -29.31 -6.97 8.52
C LYS A 16 -30.25 -5.85 8.09
N SER A 17 -31.43 -6.22 7.60
CA SER A 17 -32.43 -5.27 7.09
C SER A 17 -32.88 -4.19 8.09
N ASN A 18 -32.72 -4.44 9.40
CA ASN A 18 -33.07 -3.53 10.48
C ASN A 18 -31.85 -2.92 11.18
N ALA A 19 -30.66 -3.08 10.63
CA ALA A 19 -29.46 -2.51 11.20
C ALA A 19 -29.22 -1.10 10.64
N GLU A 20 -28.92 -0.15 11.50
CA GLU A 20 -28.38 1.13 11.13
C GLU A 20 -26.87 0.98 10.90
N PHE A 21 -26.37 1.58 9.85
CA PHE A 21 -24.94 1.68 9.59
C PHE A 21 -24.60 3.03 8.96
N SER A 22 -23.39 3.48 9.19
CA SER A 22 -22.85 4.69 8.58
C SER A 22 -21.74 4.32 7.61
N VAL A 23 -21.62 5.06 6.53
CA VAL A 23 -20.52 4.96 5.56
C VAL A 23 -19.66 6.20 5.74
N SER A 24 -18.45 6.01 6.22
CA SER A 24 -17.43 7.06 6.30
C SER A 24 -16.59 7.08 5.03
N PHE A 25 -16.07 8.25 4.67
CA PHE A 25 -15.20 8.42 3.49
C PHE A 25 -13.76 8.77 3.87
N ASP A 26 -13.43 8.69 5.15
CA ASP A 26 -12.07 8.82 5.68
C ASP A 26 -11.27 7.50 5.58
N LEU A 27 -10.43 7.19 6.56
CA LEU A 27 -9.63 5.95 6.58
C LEU A 27 -10.46 4.66 6.63
N ASP A 28 -11.75 4.71 6.96
CA ASP A 28 -12.63 3.54 6.94
C ASP A 28 -12.85 2.99 5.52
N VAL A 29 -12.60 3.81 4.49
CA VAL A 29 -12.60 3.34 3.10
C VAL A 29 -11.62 2.19 2.91
N ILE A 30 -10.42 2.29 3.47
CA ILE A 30 -9.41 1.23 3.39
C ILE A 30 -9.93 -0.05 4.03
N LYS A 31 -10.51 0.06 5.22
CA LYS A 31 -11.09 -1.09 5.92
C LYS A 31 -12.24 -1.71 5.14
N THR A 32 -13.08 -0.90 4.52
CA THR A 32 -14.19 -1.38 3.69
C THR A 32 -13.69 -2.21 2.51
N TYR A 33 -12.62 -1.78 1.84
CA TYR A 33 -11.96 -2.57 0.79
C TYR A 33 -11.36 -3.87 1.34
N GLU A 34 -10.65 -3.81 2.47
CA GLU A 34 -10.06 -4.99 3.12
C GLU A 34 -11.13 -6.02 3.53
N ASP A 35 -12.26 -5.56 4.05
CA ASP A 35 -13.40 -6.42 4.44
C ASP A 35 -14.09 -7.03 3.20
N PHE A 36 -14.27 -6.27 2.12
CA PHE A 36 -14.79 -6.79 0.85
C PHE A 36 -13.85 -7.83 0.24
N ASP A 37 -12.56 -7.54 0.16
CA ASP A 37 -11.55 -8.46 -0.36
C ASP A 37 -11.50 -9.77 0.45
N ARG A 38 -11.62 -9.68 1.77
CA ARG A 38 -11.72 -10.85 2.64
C ARG A 38 -12.99 -11.65 2.39
N GLN A 39 -14.11 -10.98 2.19
CA GLN A 39 -15.37 -11.61 1.85
C GLN A 39 -15.28 -12.37 0.52
N GLU A 40 -14.65 -11.77 -0.49
CA GLU A 40 -14.42 -12.38 -1.79
C GLU A 40 -13.51 -13.62 -1.66
N ARG A 41 -12.38 -13.54 -0.92
CA ARG A 41 -11.52 -14.70 -0.67
C ARG A 41 -12.24 -15.84 0.04
N LEU A 42 -13.11 -15.54 1.00
CA LEU A 42 -13.98 -16.55 1.64
C LEU A 42 -14.96 -17.18 0.65
N ALA A 43 -15.58 -16.38 -0.22
CA ALA A 43 -16.53 -16.86 -1.22
C ALA A 43 -15.90 -17.81 -2.23
N PHE A 44 -14.65 -17.53 -2.64
CA PHE A 44 -13.87 -18.38 -3.54
C PHE A 44 -13.10 -19.52 -2.83
N GLY A 45 -13.16 -19.60 -1.50
CA GLY A 45 -12.48 -20.65 -0.72
C GLY A 45 -10.98 -20.52 -0.60
N VAL A 46 -10.44 -19.33 -0.86
CA VAL A 46 -9.02 -18.99 -0.65
C VAL A 46 -8.72 -18.84 0.83
N ASP A 47 -9.57 -18.10 1.54
CA ASP A 47 -9.50 -18.00 3.01
C ASP A 47 -10.32 -19.14 3.64
N GLN A 48 -9.82 -19.65 4.77
CA GLN A 48 -10.53 -20.68 5.53
C GLN A 48 -11.60 -20.06 6.45
N GLY A 49 -12.74 -20.73 6.56
CA GLY A 49 -13.84 -20.37 7.44
C GLY A 49 -14.72 -21.57 7.78
N ASN A 50 -15.53 -21.45 8.82
CA ASN A 50 -16.53 -22.48 9.06
C ASN A 50 -17.60 -22.47 7.94
N GLN A 51 -18.30 -23.61 7.74
CA GLN A 51 -19.28 -23.79 6.67
C GLN A 51 -20.32 -22.66 6.59
N LYS A 52 -20.81 -22.19 7.74
CA LYS A 52 -21.82 -21.12 7.80
C LYS A 52 -21.26 -19.79 7.28
N LYS A 53 -20.02 -19.44 7.66
CA LYS A 53 -19.35 -18.20 7.17
C LYS A 53 -19.09 -18.27 5.67
N VAL A 54 -18.59 -19.40 5.18
CA VAL A 54 -18.32 -19.58 3.75
C VAL A 54 -19.62 -19.54 2.93
N ALA A 55 -20.67 -20.23 3.38
CA ALA A 55 -21.97 -20.20 2.70
C ALA A 55 -22.57 -18.78 2.65
N MET A 56 -22.46 -18.04 3.76
CA MET A 56 -22.90 -16.65 3.82
C MET A 56 -22.07 -15.76 2.90
N ALA A 57 -20.76 -15.94 2.89
CA ALA A 57 -19.85 -15.19 2.01
C ALA A 57 -20.21 -15.41 0.53
N LYS A 58 -20.40 -16.65 0.12
CA LYS A 58 -20.85 -16.99 -1.25
C LYS A 58 -22.16 -16.31 -1.60
N ARG A 59 -23.16 -16.42 -0.70
CA ARG A 59 -24.48 -15.84 -0.98
C ARG A 59 -24.44 -14.32 -1.08
N VAL A 60 -23.70 -13.65 -0.17
CA VAL A 60 -23.55 -12.18 -0.22
C VAL A 60 -22.80 -11.77 -1.48
N TYR A 61 -21.75 -12.49 -1.87
CA TYR A 61 -21.00 -12.23 -3.10
C TYR A 61 -21.91 -12.38 -4.33
N GLU A 62 -22.70 -13.45 -4.42
CA GLU A 62 -23.66 -13.68 -5.52
C GLU A 62 -24.63 -12.50 -5.69
N ILE A 63 -25.27 -12.04 -4.62
CA ILE A 63 -26.26 -10.96 -4.72
C ILE A 63 -25.64 -9.57 -4.90
N SER A 64 -24.34 -9.45 -4.64
CA SER A 64 -23.58 -8.20 -4.83
C SER A 64 -23.01 -8.08 -6.25
N SER A 65 -22.79 -9.20 -6.93
CA SER A 65 -22.24 -9.22 -8.28
C SER A 65 -23.17 -8.50 -9.26
N ILE A 66 -22.58 -7.70 -10.16
CA ILE A 66 -23.29 -6.99 -11.22
C ILE A 66 -23.10 -7.67 -12.59
N SER A 67 -22.20 -8.64 -12.66
CA SER A 67 -21.88 -9.42 -13.85
C SER A 67 -21.87 -10.91 -13.52
N GLU A 68 -21.59 -11.75 -14.51
CA GLU A 68 -21.40 -13.17 -14.30
C GLU A 68 -20.25 -13.44 -13.32
N ILE A 69 -20.51 -14.31 -12.34
CA ILE A 69 -19.51 -14.68 -11.33
C ILE A 69 -18.38 -15.48 -12.01
N PRO A 70 -17.13 -15.03 -11.88
CA PRO A 70 -16.01 -15.73 -12.47
C PRO A 70 -15.78 -17.10 -11.80
N LYS A 71 -15.22 -18.04 -12.58
CA LYS A 71 -14.86 -19.37 -12.04
C LYS A 71 -13.69 -19.32 -11.07
N GLU A 72 -12.78 -18.39 -11.27
CA GLU A 72 -11.61 -18.15 -10.41
C GLU A 72 -11.73 -16.79 -9.75
N MET A 73 -11.14 -16.68 -8.57
CA MET A 73 -11.11 -15.43 -7.82
C MET A 73 -10.43 -14.34 -8.65
N PRO A 74 -11.04 -13.17 -8.82
CA PRO A 74 -10.42 -12.04 -9.49
C PRO A 74 -9.17 -11.55 -8.76
N PHE A 75 -8.27 -10.92 -9.49
CA PHE A 75 -7.11 -10.23 -8.91
C PHE A 75 -7.54 -9.19 -7.88
N GLN A 76 -6.88 -9.18 -6.74
CA GLN A 76 -7.17 -8.27 -5.62
C GLN A 76 -5.93 -7.41 -5.30
N PRO A 77 -5.72 -6.27 -5.97
CA PRO A 77 -4.70 -5.33 -5.51
C PRO A 77 -5.10 -4.77 -4.16
N ALA A 78 -4.30 -5.04 -3.12
CA ALA A 78 -4.58 -4.56 -1.77
C ALA A 78 -4.70 -3.03 -1.75
N PHE A 79 -5.85 -2.49 -1.35
CA PHE A 79 -6.20 -1.08 -1.54
C PHE A 79 -5.19 -0.12 -0.91
N ARG A 80 -4.75 -0.37 0.32
CA ARG A 80 -3.72 0.44 0.99
C ARG A 80 -2.40 0.44 0.22
N HIS A 81 -1.97 -0.71 -0.29
CA HIS A 81 -0.74 -0.84 -1.07
C HIS A 81 -0.86 -0.10 -2.39
N LEU A 82 -1.99 -0.25 -3.07
CA LEU A 82 -2.31 0.46 -4.30
C LEU A 82 -2.29 1.99 -4.10
N CYS A 83 -2.88 2.49 -3.01
CA CYS A 83 -2.81 3.91 -2.66
C CYS A 83 -1.37 4.41 -2.47
N ASN A 84 -0.49 3.58 -1.89
CA ASN A 84 0.91 3.95 -1.74
C ASN A 84 1.61 4.03 -3.11
N ILE A 85 1.42 3.04 -3.98
CA ILE A 85 2.00 3.03 -5.33
C ILE A 85 1.52 4.25 -6.13
N LEU A 86 0.22 4.54 -6.07
CA LEU A 86 -0.36 5.72 -6.73
C LEU A 86 0.28 7.03 -6.26
N GLN A 87 0.48 7.19 -4.96
CA GLN A 87 1.11 8.41 -4.41
C GLN A 87 2.60 8.50 -4.76
N ILE A 88 3.35 7.38 -4.71
CA ILE A 88 4.77 7.32 -5.11
C ILE A 88 4.92 7.76 -6.57
N HIS A 89 4.01 7.35 -7.42
CA HIS A 89 4.06 7.65 -8.86
C HIS A 89 3.19 8.84 -9.28
N ASN A 90 2.76 9.69 -8.33
CA ASN A 90 1.94 10.88 -8.60
C ASN A 90 0.68 10.57 -9.44
N GLY A 91 0.02 9.44 -9.20
CA GLY A 91 -1.18 9.01 -9.90
C GLY A 91 -0.97 8.46 -11.31
N ASN A 92 0.28 8.16 -11.71
CA ASN A 92 0.57 7.59 -13.02
C ASN A 92 0.13 6.12 -13.10
N LEU A 93 -0.98 5.85 -13.81
CA LEU A 93 -1.59 4.53 -13.92
C LEU A 93 -0.72 3.52 -14.70
N GLU A 94 0.11 3.97 -15.65
CA GLU A 94 1.02 3.09 -16.38
C GLU A 94 2.10 2.53 -15.45
N LYS A 95 2.63 3.35 -14.55
CA LYS A 95 3.58 2.89 -13.53
C LYS A 95 2.93 1.98 -12.50
N VAL A 96 1.67 2.21 -12.16
CA VAL A 96 0.90 1.27 -11.32
C VAL A 96 0.76 -0.08 -12.00
N ARG A 97 0.39 -0.09 -13.28
CA ARG A 97 0.29 -1.32 -14.09
C ARG A 97 1.62 -2.07 -14.15
N GLU A 98 2.72 -1.36 -14.37
CA GLU A 98 4.08 -1.95 -14.39
C GLU A 98 4.43 -2.57 -13.01
N ALA A 99 4.04 -1.94 -11.91
CA ALA A 99 4.28 -2.47 -10.56
C ALA A 99 3.54 -3.80 -10.29
N TYR A 100 2.42 -4.04 -10.97
CA TYR A 100 1.60 -5.25 -10.82
C TYR A 100 1.69 -6.21 -12.02
N LYS A 101 2.60 -5.99 -12.98
CA LYS A 101 2.66 -6.76 -14.23
C LYS A 101 2.77 -8.27 -14.04
N ASP A 102 3.49 -8.72 -13.02
CA ASP A 102 3.72 -10.15 -12.73
C ASP A 102 2.50 -10.82 -12.06
N GLU A 103 1.58 -10.02 -11.53
CA GLU A 103 0.36 -10.49 -10.86
C GLU A 103 -0.85 -10.49 -11.80
N ILE A 104 -0.84 -9.65 -12.84
CA ILE A 104 -1.91 -9.56 -13.86
C ILE A 104 -1.78 -10.73 -14.82
N LYS A 105 -2.82 -11.57 -14.88
CA LYS A 105 -2.83 -12.80 -15.71
C LYS A 105 -3.72 -12.68 -16.94
N ASN A 106 -4.66 -11.78 -16.96
CA ASN A 106 -5.68 -11.66 -18.02
C ASN A 106 -6.31 -10.26 -18.03
N GLU A 107 -7.10 -9.97 -19.06
CA GLU A 107 -7.78 -8.67 -19.23
C GLU A 107 -8.75 -8.31 -18.10
N ARG A 108 -9.31 -9.28 -17.38
CA ARG A 108 -10.19 -9.03 -16.23
C ARG A 108 -9.37 -8.47 -15.07
N ASP A 109 -8.21 -9.05 -14.80
CA ASP A 109 -7.30 -8.59 -13.75
C ASP A 109 -6.82 -7.17 -14.04
N GLU A 110 -6.47 -6.90 -15.30
CA GLU A 110 -6.06 -5.58 -15.76
C GLU A 110 -7.18 -4.54 -15.57
N ARG A 111 -8.40 -4.87 -16.00
CA ARG A 111 -9.57 -4.01 -15.82
C ARG A 111 -9.84 -3.72 -14.35
N ARG A 112 -9.78 -4.74 -13.50
CA ARG A 112 -9.97 -4.56 -12.06
C ARG A 112 -8.90 -3.68 -11.43
N LEU A 113 -7.62 -3.86 -11.81
CA LEU A 113 -6.55 -2.96 -11.37
C LEU A 113 -6.82 -1.52 -11.78
N GLN A 114 -7.21 -1.30 -13.03
CA GLN A 114 -7.50 0.04 -13.53
C GLN A 114 -8.68 0.68 -12.77
N GLU A 115 -9.82 -0.01 -12.68
CA GLU A 115 -11.01 0.48 -11.98
C GLU A 115 -10.73 0.81 -10.51
N ARG A 116 -10.01 -0.06 -9.80
CA ARG A 116 -9.65 0.16 -8.39
C ARG A 116 -8.65 1.30 -8.25
N SER A 117 -7.71 1.45 -9.18
CA SER A 117 -6.74 2.55 -9.21
C SER A 117 -7.40 3.90 -9.40
N GLU A 118 -8.36 4.02 -10.33
CA GLU A 118 -9.11 5.24 -10.57
C GLU A 118 -9.91 5.66 -9.33
N ARG A 119 -10.54 4.71 -8.63
CA ARG A 119 -11.29 4.96 -7.39
C ARG A 119 -10.38 5.33 -6.23
N ALA A 120 -9.26 4.65 -6.09
CA ALA A 120 -8.25 4.96 -5.09
C ALA A 120 -7.68 6.37 -5.30
N LEU A 121 -7.38 6.74 -6.54
CA LEU A 121 -6.89 8.07 -6.88
C LEU A 121 -7.96 9.15 -6.60
N PHE A 122 -9.21 8.87 -6.95
CA PHE A 122 -10.34 9.76 -6.63
C PHE A 122 -10.48 9.94 -5.11
N TRP A 123 -10.41 8.86 -4.34
CA TRP A 123 -10.48 8.92 -2.88
C TRP A 123 -9.29 9.70 -2.28
N ILE A 124 -8.06 9.43 -2.72
CA ILE A 124 -6.86 10.14 -2.26
C ILE A 124 -7.02 11.66 -2.47
N ASN A 125 -7.48 12.06 -3.65
CA ASN A 125 -7.57 13.47 -4.01
C ASN A 125 -8.68 14.24 -3.29
N ASN A 126 -9.79 13.58 -2.94
CA ASN A 126 -10.99 14.26 -2.48
C ASN A 126 -11.34 14.01 -1.01
N TYR A 127 -10.95 12.86 -0.43
CA TYR A 127 -11.45 12.42 0.88
C TYR A 127 -10.38 11.92 1.85
N ALA A 128 -9.26 11.41 1.34
CA ALA A 128 -8.21 10.90 2.22
C ALA A 128 -7.69 11.99 3.16
N PRO A 129 -7.51 11.69 4.46
CA PRO A 129 -6.93 12.63 5.41
C PRO A 129 -5.52 13.08 5.00
N GLU A 130 -5.15 14.32 5.33
CA GLU A 130 -3.83 14.86 4.99
C GLU A 130 -2.66 14.04 5.58
N ASP A 131 -2.88 13.41 6.72
CA ASP A 131 -1.88 12.51 7.33
C ASP A 131 -1.63 11.25 6.49
N PHE A 132 -2.61 10.81 5.71
CA PHE A 132 -2.47 9.68 4.79
C PHE A 132 -1.77 10.06 3.49
N LYS A 133 -1.95 11.29 3.02
CA LYS A 133 -1.38 11.78 1.76
C LYS A 133 0.11 12.04 1.91
N PHE A 134 0.89 11.72 0.89
CA PHE A 134 2.31 12.07 0.81
C PHE A 134 2.74 12.26 -0.65
N LYS A 135 3.88 12.90 -0.82
CA LYS A 135 4.57 13.01 -2.11
C LYS A 135 6.05 12.73 -1.87
N ILE A 136 6.67 11.98 -2.77
CA ILE A 136 8.12 11.78 -2.74
C ILE A 136 8.81 13.11 -3.02
N ASN A 137 9.77 13.47 -2.21
CA ASN A 137 10.55 14.68 -2.38
C ASN A 137 11.35 14.61 -3.69
N ASP A 138 11.35 15.70 -4.44
CA ASP A 138 12.17 15.81 -5.64
C ASP A 138 13.65 15.97 -5.29
N LYS A 139 13.93 16.74 -4.21
CA LYS A 139 15.23 16.93 -3.57
C LYS A 139 15.08 16.74 -2.07
N ALA A 140 16.13 16.27 -1.42
CA ALA A 140 16.10 16.14 0.02
C ALA A 140 15.95 17.52 0.69
N PRO A 141 15.08 17.64 1.70
CA PRO A 141 14.98 18.84 2.49
C PRO A 141 16.26 19.06 3.32
N LYS A 142 16.51 20.28 3.74
CA LYS A 142 17.55 20.53 4.74
C LYS A 142 17.13 19.89 6.05
N VAL A 143 17.91 18.92 6.52
CA VAL A 143 17.68 18.21 7.77
C VAL A 143 18.89 18.46 8.67
N GLU A 144 18.64 18.94 9.88
CA GLU A 144 19.67 18.95 10.93
C GLU A 144 19.84 17.50 11.43
N MET A 145 21.08 17.04 11.49
CA MET A 145 21.43 15.66 11.85
C MET A 145 22.57 15.64 12.82
N ASP A 146 22.48 14.77 13.81
CA ASP A 146 23.60 14.42 14.67
C ASP A 146 24.57 13.43 13.99
N ASP A 147 25.67 13.11 14.67
CA ASP A 147 26.70 12.22 14.12
C ASP A 147 26.22 10.78 13.94
N LEU A 148 25.32 10.28 14.81
CA LEU A 148 24.75 8.93 14.70
C LEU A 148 23.82 8.83 13.48
N GLN A 149 22.97 9.81 13.29
CA GLN A 149 22.07 9.91 12.12
C GLN A 149 22.87 10.01 10.82
N ARG A 150 23.93 10.80 10.80
CA ARG A 150 24.82 10.89 9.64
C ARG A 150 25.57 9.59 9.39
N GLY A 151 25.99 8.90 10.44
CA GLY A 151 26.59 7.57 10.38
C GLY A 151 25.64 6.55 9.75
N PHE A 152 24.39 6.53 10.19
CA PHE A 152 23.35 5.66 9.66
C PHE A 152 23.08 5.91 8.16
N LEU A 153 22.97 7.17 7.73
CA LEU A 153 22.75 7.49 6.32
C LEU A 153 23.95 7.09 5.42
N LYS A 154 25.18 7.17 5.94
CA LYS A 154 26.38 6.67 5.21
C LYS A 154 26.37 5.15 5.05
N GLU A 155 25.99 4.41 6.11
CA GLU A 155 25.79 2.96 6.02
C GLU A 155 24.70 2.59 5.02
N LEU A 156 23.57 3.32 5.04
CA LEU A 156 22.49 3.13 4.09
C LEU A 156 22.96 3.45 2.65
N GLN A 157 23.69 4.52 2.43
CA GLN A 157 24.22 4.88 1.11
C GLN A 157 25.18 3.80 0.56
N ALA A 158 26.08 3.26 1.40
CA ALA A 158 26.95 2.16 1.02
C ALA A 158 26.13 0.90 0.66
N PHE A 159 25.12 0.57 1.49
CA PHE A 159 24.24 -0.55 1.24
C PHE A 159 23.44 -0.41 -0.07
N LEU A 160 22.95 0.78 -0.41
CA LEU A 160 22.28 1.03 -1.69
C LEU A 160 23.21 0.73 -2.89
N GLY A 161 24.51 0.98 -2.77
CA GLY A 161 25.49 0.70 -3.82
C GLY A 161 25.81 -0.80 -3.97
N GLU A 162 25.98 -1.51 -2.88
CA GLU A 162 26.61 -2.85 -2.89
C GLU A 162 25.66 -3.98 -2.51
N GLY A 163 24.64 -3.72 -1.67
CA GLY A 163 23.81 -4.76 -1.06
C GLY A 163 22.35 -4.76 -1.50
N TRP A 164 21.86 -3.68 -2.06
CA TRP A 164 20.42 -3.53 -2.36
C TRP A 164 19.88 -4.60 -3.31
N ASP A 165 20.61 -4.93 -4.36
CA ASP A 165 20.14 -5.86 -5.40
C ASP A 165 20.02 -7.32 -4.90
N SER A 166 20.57 -7.62 -3.73
CA SER A 166 20.41 -8.92 -3.05
C SER A 166 19.11 -9.04 -2.26
N ILE A 167 18.43 -7.92 -2.00
CA ILE A 167 17.19 -7.89 -1.24
C ILE A 167 15.99 -8.25 -2.14
N THR A 168 15.27 -9.29 -1.77
CA THR A 168 14.12 -9.80 -2.53
C THR A 168 12.80 -9.53 -1.84
N THR A 169 12.80 -9.35 -0.51
CA THR A 169 11.59 -9.17 0.31
C THR A 169 11.64 -7.92 1.19
N ASP A 170 10.46 -7.42 1.57
CA ASP A 170 10.34 -6.33 2.54
C ASP A 170 10.92 -6.70 3.90
N LYS A 171 10.83 -7.99 4.27
CA LYS A 171 11.36 -8.49 5.54
C LYS A 171 12.88 -8.40 5.56
N GLU A 172 13.55 -8.84 4.51
CA GLU A 172 15.01 -8.75 4.40
C GLU A 172 15.48 -7.29 4.47
N LEU A 173 14.81 -6.37 3.77
CA LEU A 173 15.16 -4.95 3.87
C LEU A 173 14.92 -4.40 5.27
N HIS A 174 13.82 -4.80 5.92
CA HIS A 174 13.54 -4.39 7.29
C HIS A 174 14.64 -4.85 8.26
N GLU A 175 15.03 -6.13 8.20
CA GLU A 175 16.11 -6.69 9.00
C GLU A 175 17.43 -5.95 8.74
N LYS A 176 17.74 -5.66 7.48
CA LYS A 176 18.95 -4.92 7.10
C LYS A 176 18.98 -3.49 7.63
N LEU A 177 17.84 -2.79 7.60
CA LEU A 177 17.72 -1.46 8.20
C LEU A 177 18.03 -1.52 9.71
N TYR A 178 17.48 -2.50 10.42
CA TYR A 178 17.75 -2.68 11.85
C TYR A 178 19.21 -3.01 12.14
N GLU A 179 19.88 -3.85 11.33
CA GLU A 179 21.31 -4.11 11.46
C GLU A 179 22.13 -2.80 11.37
N MET A 180 21.84 -1.95 10.38
CA MET A 180 22.54 -0.68 10.21
C MET A 180 22.26 0.27 11.37
N ILE A 181 21.02 0.36 11.84
CA ILE A 181 20.61 1.17 12.98
C ILE A 181 21.37 0.73 14.25
N HIS A 182 21.42 -0.56 14.52
CA HIS A 182 22.15 -1.10 15.69
C HIS A 182 23.66 -0.91 15.60
N LYS A 183 24.24 -1.03 14.40
CA LYS A 183 25.68 -0.84 14.17
C LYS A 183 26.14 0.58 14.56
N VAL A 184 25.28 1.59 14.38
CA VAL A 184 25.59 2.99 14.72
C VAL A 184 24.99 3.41 16.06
N GLU A 185 24.36 2.49 16.81
CA GLU A 185 23.73 2.74 18.12
C GLU A 185 22.61 3.80 18.06
N LEU A 186 21.97 4.00 16.89
CA LEU A 186 20.85 4.92 16.73
C LEU A 186 19.54 4.28 17.24
N GLN A 187 18.61 5.08 17.73
CA GLN A 187 17.27 4.58 18.06
C GLN A 187 16.45 4.36 16.77
N PRO A 188 15.72 3.22 16.63
CA PRO A 188 14.91 2.94 15.45
C PRO A 188 13.88 4.03 15.12
N SER A 189 13.26 4.65 16.14
CA SER A 189 12.33 5.76 15.96
C SER A 189 12.98 6.93 15.24
N ASP A 190 14.21 7.27 15.63
CA ASP A 190 14.92 8.44 15.10
C ASP A 190 15.39 8.18 13.66
N ALA A 191 15.88 6.96 13.41
CA ALA A 191 16.22 6.52 12.03
C ALA A 191 15.01 6.57 11.09
N PHE A 192 13.85 6.11 11.54
CA PHE A 192 12.65 6.09 10.71
C PHE A 192 12.09 7.49 10.49
N THR A 193 12.04 8.32 11.53
CA THR A 193 11.63 9.73 11.41
C THR A 193 12.55 10.48 10.44
N LEU A 194 13.86 10.27 10.55
CA LEU A 194 14.84 10.84 9.62
C LEU A 194 14.57 10.43 8.18
N LEU A 195 14.37 9.13 7.92
CA LEU A 195 14.10 8.64 6.57
C LEU A 195 12.78 9.17 6.01
N TYR A 196 11.69 9.18 6.78
CA TYR A 196 10.44 9.80 6.33
C TYR A 196 10.60 11.29 6.06
N GLY A 197 11.36 12.01 6.89
CA GLY A 197 11.71 13.41 6.67
C GLY A 197 12.39 13.62 5.32
N ILE A 198 13.39 12.80 5.00
CA ILE A 198 14.14 12.86 3.75
C ILE A 198 13.28 12.46 2.55
N LEU A 199 12.48 11.39 2.66
CA LEU A 199 11.74 10.82 1.54
C LEU A 199 10.47 11.60 1.21
N ILE A 200 9.72 12.06 2.22
CA ILE A 200 8.36 12.62 2.07
C ILE A 200 8.06 13.85 2.94
N SER A 201 9.06 14.42 3.60
CA SER A 201 8.90 15.58 4.51
C SER A 201 7.86 15.36 5.62
N LYS A 202 7.78 14.14 6.18
CA LYS A 202 6.88 13.77 7.27
C LYS A 202 7.65 13.01 8.35
N GLU A 203 7.07 12.92 9.56
CA GLU A 203 7.67 12.16 10.67
C GLU A 203 7.36 10.65 10.58
N LYS A 204 6.31 10.30 9.86
CA LYS A 204 5.83 8.91 9.69
C LYS A 204 5.19 8.71 8.33
N GLY A 205 5.08 7.46 7.88
CA GLY A 205 4.51 7.10 6.59
C GLY A 205 4.14 5.63 6.48
N PRO A 206 4.05 5.09 5.26
CA PRO A 206 3.82 3.66 5.00
C PRO A 206 4.92 2.79 5.64
N LYS A 207 4.70 1.46 5.73
CA LYS A 207 5.74 0.52 6.21
C LYS A 207 7.05 0.74 5.44
N LEU A 208 8.10 1.19 6.14
CA LEU A 208 9.30 1.79 5.55
C LEU A 208 10.00 0.87 4.54
N ALA A 209 10.22 -0.39 4.86
CA ALA A 209 10.93 -1.31 3.97
C ALA A 209 10.20 -1.50 2.64
N GLY A 210 8.91 -1.83 2.65
CA GLY A 210 8.11 -1.94 1.42
C GLY A 210 8.02 -0.61 0.67
N PHE A 211 7.93 0.49 1.40
CA PHE A 211 7.90 1.83 0.83
C PHE A 211 9.21 2.16 0.09
N MET A 212 10.36 1.89 0.70
CA MET A 212 11.67 2.11 0.07
C MET A 212 11.87 1.23 -1.17
N ARG A 213 11.39 -0.04 -1.15
CA ARG A 213 11.49 -0.92 -2.32
C ARG A 213 10.70 -0.40 -3.51
N ILE A 214 9.52 0.19 -3.28
CA ILE A 214 8.70 0.78 -4.36
C ILE A 214 9.35 2.06 -4.90
N ILE A 215 9.91 2.90 -4.03
CA ILE A 215 10.64 4.12 -4.43
C ILE A 215 11.85 3.76 -5.30
N GLY A 216 12.57 2.70 -4.95
CA GLY A 216 13.76 2.22 -5.65
C GLY A 216 15.06 2.88 -5.21
N LYS A 217 16.15 2.16 -5.41
CA LYS A 217 17.48 2.57 -4.94
C LYS A 217 17.98 3.89 -5.55
N GLU A 218 17.71 4.12 -6.82
CA GLU A 218 18.19 5.29 -7.56
C GLU A 218 17.64 6.58 -6.96
N LYS A 219 16.34 6.61 -6.67
CA LYS A 219 15.70 7.79 -6.08
C LYS A 219 16.14 8.02 -4.64
N ILE A 220 16.27 6.95 -3.84
CA ILE A 220 16.77 7.05 -2.47
C ILE A 220 18.21 7.53 -2.47
N ALA A 221 19.08 6.94 -3.29
CA ALA A 221 20.48 7.35 -3.40
C ALA A 221 20.63 8.81 -3.84
N SER A 222 19.78 9.26 -4.77
CA SER A 222 19.75 10.67 -5.19
C SER A 222 19.43 11.60 -4.03
N LEU A 223 18.39 11.28 -3.22
CA LEU A 223 18.03 12.09 -2.06
C LEU A 223 19.10 12.09 -0.98
N LEU A 224 19.76 10.95 -0.72
CA LEU A 224 20.87 10.88 0.23
C LEU A 224 22.09 11.69 -0.26
N GLY A 225 22.36 11.67 -1.56
CA GLY A 225 23.45 12.45 -2.17
C GLY A 225 23.26 13.97 -2.08
N ASP A 226 22.02 14.45 -1.88
CA ASP A 226 21.75 15.88 -1.68
C ASP A 226 22.17 16.38 -0.28
N ILE A 227 22.38 15.48 0.69
CA ILE A 227 22.57 15.82 2.13
C ILE A 227 23.83 15.22 2.76
N LEU A 228 24.50 14.26 2.14
CA LEU A 228 25.77 13.67 2.58
C LEU A 228 26.95 14.25 1.84
#